data_af7dbe46d5a761962718167d11f1851d
#
_entry.id   af7dbe46d5a761962718167d11f1851d
#
_cell.length_a   1.000
_cell.length_b   1.000
_cell.length_c   1.000
_cell.angle_alpha   90.00
_cell.angle_beta   90.00
_cell.angle_gamma   90.00
#
_symmetry.space_group_name_H-M   'P 1'
#
loop_
_entity.id
_entity.type
_entity.pdbx_description
1 polymer ?
#
loop_
_entity_poly.entity_id
_entity_poly.type
_entity_poly.pdbx_seq_one_letter_code
_entity_poly.pdbx_strand_id
1 'polypeptide(L)'
;MYALIALGYTLVYGVLRLINFAHSEIFMIGVFASLFGLHAIGMETGDPAKTGGALVLTVLVMIVAGMAASGAAAVVMERVAYRPLRRRGAQRLAALITAIGISLFLQELFALRYGRNQLGFPRVLERHELFNFGGASIRTDKVLVVVAAVVLMVALDRFVATTRLGRGIRATAQDPGTAALMGVNIDRVVMLTFLLGGMLAGAGGALFGLFFESARYNIGFLPGIKAFTAAVLGGIGNIRGAFLGGLLLGLLENWGSTVLGGEWKDVFAFTVLVLVLMFRPTGILGESLSKARA
;
A
#
# COMPACT_ATOMS: atom_id res chain seq x y z
N MET A 1 4.62 -6.68 -2.20
CA MET A 1 4.66 -5.23 -1.94
C MET A 1 3.48 -4.50 -2.62
N TYR A 2 3.27 -4.59 -3.93
CA TYR A 2 2.11 -3.98 -4.61
C TYR A 2 0.77 -4.34 -3.96
N ALA A 3 0.61 -5.60 -3.54
CA ALA A 3 -0.60 -6.04 -2.87
C ALA A 3 -0.91 -5.26 -1.57
N LEU A 4 0.09 -4.92 -0.76
CA LEU A 4 -0.12 -4.16 0.49
C LEU A 4 -0.55 -2.72 0.22
N ILE A 5 0.07 -2.07 -0.76
CA ILE A 5 -0.34 -0.72 -1.17
C ILE A 5 -1.73 -0.76 -1.82
N ALA A 6 -2.01 -1.77 -2.64
CA ALA A 6 -3.31 -1.98 -3.29
C ALA A 6 -4.44 -2.22 -2.28
N LEU A 7 -4.16 -2.90 -1.16
CA LEU A 7 -5.11 -3.05 -0.05
C LEU A 7 -5.49 -1.68 0.55
N GLY A 8 -4.51 -0.79 0.73
CA GLY A 8 -4.77 0.56 1.21
C GLY A 8 -5.62 1.38 0.23
N TYR A 9 -5.30 1.34 -1.07
CA TYR A 9 -6.13 1.96 -2.10
C TYR A 9 -7.56 1.42 -2.07
N THR A 10 -7.71 0.11 -2.02
CA THR A 10 -9.02 -0.56 -2.03
C THR A 10 -9.86 -0.21 -0.82
N LEU A 11 -9.28 -0.11 0.38
CA LEU A 11 -10.00 0.32 1.58
C LEU A 11 -10.52 1.74 1.46
N VAL A 12 -9.67 2.69 1.06
CA VAL A 12 -10.06 4.10 0.92
C VAL A 12 -11.09 4.27 -0.18
N TYR A 13 -10.88 3.64 -1.34
CA TYR A 13 -11.82 3.70 -2.46
C TYR A 13 -13.17 3.06 -2.11
N GLY A 14 -13.17 1.93 -1.43
CA GLY A 14 -14.40 1.23 -1.03
C GLY A 14 -15.35 2.11 -0.22
N VAL A 15 -14.79 2.95 0.67
CA VAL A 15 -15.60 3.84 1.54
C VAL A 15 -15.90 5.18 0.89
N LEU A 16 -14.92 5.81 0.24
CA LEU A 16 -15.07 7.17 -0.30
C LEU A 16 -15.43 7.22 -1.79
N ARG A 17 -15.22 6.11 -2.51
CA ARG A 17 -15.33 6.02 -3.98
C ARG A 17 -14.48 7.10 -4.69
N LEU A 18 -13.35 7.44 -4.08
CA LEU A 18 -12.36 8.41 -4.57
C LEU A 18 -11.00 7.75 -4.64
N ILE A 19 -10.23 8.04 -5.70
CA ILE A 19 -8.86 7.58 -5.83
C ILE A 19 -7.96 8.56 -5.08
N ASN A 20 -7.17 8.05 -4.14
CA ASN A 20 -6.21 8.83 -3.37
C ASN A 20 -4.79 8.63 -3.91
N PHE A 21 -4.36 9.42 -4.88
CA PHE A 21 -3.00 9.31 -5.42
C PHE A 21 -1.90 9.65 -4.40
N ALA A 22 -2.20 10.44 -3.35
CA ALA A 22 -1.23 10.69 -2.28
C ALA A 22 -0.93 9.45 -1.41
N HIS A 23 -1.65 8.34 -1.62
CA HIS A 23 -1.39 7.09 -0.91
C HIS A 23 0.00 6.50 -1.24
N SER A 24 0.52 6.76 -2.42
CA SER A 24 1.89 6.43 -2.82
C SER A 24 2.94 7.10 -1.92
N GLU A 25 2.69 8.33 -1.49
CA GLU A 25 3.61 9.06 -0.62
C GLU A 25 3.49 8.63 0.85
N ILE A 26 2.32 8.11 1.24
CA ILE A 26 2.17 7.44 2.54
C ILE A 26 3.06 6.19 2.62
N PHE A 27 3.20 5.45 1.52
CA PHE A 27 4.17 4.36 1.41
C PHE A 27 5.62 4.87 1.52
N MET A 28 5.98 5.97 0.84
CA MET A 28 7.31 6.60 0.95
C MET A 28 7.61 6.98 2.41
N ILE A 29 6.66 7.59 3.12
CA ILE A 29 6.79 7.90 4.56
C ILE A 29 7.12 6.63 5.34
N GLY A 30 6.52 5.49 5.00
CA GLY A 30 6.80 4.19 5.61
C GLY A 30 8.23 3.72 5.40
N VAL A 31 8.79 3.91 4.19
CA VAL A 31 10.18 3.59 3.89
C VAL A 31 11.12 4.42 4.78
N PHE A 32 10.92 5.74 4.82
CA PHE A 32 11.76 6.63 5.64
C PHE A 32 11.60 6.37 7.14
N ALA A 33 10.37 6.19 7.61
CA ALA A 33 10.13 5.91 9.04
C ALA A 33 10.75 4.58 9.47
N SER A 34 10.75 3.58 8.61
CA SER A 34 11.43 2.30 8.85
C SER A 34 12.94 2.48 8.93
N LEU A 35 13.53 3.29 8.03
CA LEU A 35 14.96 3.63 8.06
C LEU A 35 15.32 4.31 9.38
N PHE A 36 14.54 5.32 9.81
CA PHE A 36 14.79 6.00 11.09
C PHE A 36 14.53 5.09 12.29
N GLY A 37 13.57 4.18 12.21
CA GLY A 37 13.36 3.16 13.23
C GLY A 37 14.58 2.25 13.42
N LEU A 38 15.26 1.89 12.31
CA LEU A 38 16.52 1.14 12.36
C LEU A 38 17.66 1.95 12.98
N HIS A 39 17.82 3.22 12.58
CA HIS A 39 18.83 4.10 13.17
C HIS A 39 18.60 4.32 14.67
N ALA A 40 17.34 4.40 15.11
CA ALA A 40 17.00 4.57 16.53
C ALA A 40 17.42 3.38 17.42
N ILE A 41 17.52 2.18 16.84
CA ILE A 41 18.04 0.99 17.53
C ILE A 41 19.54 0.78 17.29
N GLY A 42 20.24 1.78 16.74
CA GLY A 42 21.67 1.76 16.50
C GLY A 42 22.10 0.89 15.32
N MET A 43 21.24 0.68 14.34
CA MET A 43 21.58 -0.07 13.12
C MET A 43 21.86 0.90 11.98
N GLU A 44 23.09 0.95 11.52
CA GLU A 44 23.56 1.84 10.45
C GLU A 44 23.80 1.10 9.13
N THR A 45 23.90 1.87 8.05
CA THR A 45 24.23 1.33 6.73
C THR A 45 25.67 0.79 6.74
N GLY A 46 25.81 -0.52 6.49
CA GLY A 46 27.11 -1.21 6.56
C GLY A 46 27.25 -2.16 7.75
N ASP A 47 26.34 -2.10 8.70
CA ASP A 47 26.31 -3.06 9.81
C ASP A 47 26.00 -4.48 9.29
N PRO A 48 26.55 -5.51 9.99
CA PRO A 48 26.24 -6.89 9.65
C PRO A 48 24.76 -7.20 9.89
N ALA A 49 24.19 -8.01 9.02
CA ALA A 49 22.82 -8.48 9.17
C ALA A 49 22.60 -9.18 10.52
N LYS A 50 21.43 -8.98 11.09
CA LYS A 50 21.08 -9.60 12.37
C LYS A 50 20.56 -11.03 12.18
N THR A 51 20.72 -11.87 13.19
CA THR A 51 20.26 -13.27 13.20
C THR A 51 19.44 -13.57 14.45
N GLY A 52 18.67 -14.65 14.41
CA GLY A 52 17.90 -15.12 15.57
C GLY A 52 16.87 -14.10 16.08
N GLY A 53 16.76 -13.97 17.40
CA GLY A 53 15.80 -13.06 18.06
C GLY A 53 16.03 -11.58 17.75
N ALA A 54 17.28 -11.16 17.58
CA ALA A 54 17.61 -9.80 17.19
C ALA A 54 17.07 -9.43 15.79
N LEU A 55 17.09 -10.35 14.83
CA LEU A 55 16.48 -10.16 13.52
C LEU A 55 14.97 -9.93 13.64
N VAL A 56 14.26 -10.77 14.42
CA VAL A 56 12.80 -10.64 14.60
C VAL A 56 12.46 -9.28 15.21
N LEU A 57 13.20 -8.86 16.24
CA LEU A 57 13.01 -7.56 16.88
C LEU A 57 13.24 -6.42 15.87
N THR A 58 14.32 -6.48 15.11
CA THR A 58 14.68 -5.46 14.11
C THR A 58 13.59 -5.33 13.03
N VAL A 59 13.11 -6.47 12.49
CA VAL A 59 12.03 -6.49 11.50
C VAL A 59 10.73 -5.93 12.10
N LEU A 60 10.40 -6.27 13.35
CA LEU A 60 9.22 -5.74 14.02
C LEU A 60 9.31 -4.23 14.24
N VAL A 61 10.44 -3.72 14.72
CA VAL A 61 10.67 -2.26 14.92
C VAL A 61 10.49 -1.54 13.59
N MET A 62 11.11 -2.03 12.53
CA MET A 62 11.03 -1.46 11.19
C MET A 62 9.57 -1.40 10.68
N ILE A 63 8.84 -2.52 10.76
CA ILE A 63 7.45 -2.58 10.30
C ILE A 63 6.55 -1.69 11.16
N VAL A 64 6.69 -1.73 12.49
CA VAL A 64 5.87 -0.92 13.41
C VAL A 64 6.14 0.57 13.22
N ALA A 65 7.40 0.99 13.07
CA ALA A 65 7.75 2.38 12.79
C ALA A 65 7.14 2.86 11.46
N GLY A 66 7.27 2.05 10.40
CA GLY A 66 6.66 2.33 9.10
C GLY A 66 5.14 2.44 9.19
N MET A 67 4.48 1.47 9.83
CA MET A 67 3.02 1.47 10.02
C MET A 67 2.54 2.66 10.84
N ALA A 68 3.20 2.98 11.94
CA ALA A 68 2.81 4.06 12.84
C ALA A 68 2.91 5.44 12.16
N ALA A 69 4.04 5.73 11.52
CA ALA A 69 4.26 7.00 10.84
C ALA A 69 3.33 7.17 9.62
N SER A 70 3.21 6.15 8.79
CA SER A 70 2.33 6.17 7.61
C SER A 70 0.86 6.23 8.01
N GLY A 71 0.44 5.51 9.04
CA GLY A 71 -0.90 5.57 9.59
C GLY A 71 -1.23 6.97 10.13
N ALA A 72 -0.31 7.57 10.90
CA ALA A 72 -0.45 8.92 11.40
C ALA A 72 -0.55 9.96 10.27
N ALA A 73 0.34 9.88 9.28
CA ALA A 73 0.34 10.75 8.11
C ALA A 73 -0.97 10.64 7.32
N ALA A 74 -1.49 9.43 7.13
CA ALA A 74 -2.77 9.19 6.47
C ALA A 74 -3.95 9.81 7.24
N VAL A 75 -3.95 9.74 8.57
CA VAL A 75 -4.96 10.40 9.41
C VAL A 75 -4.86 11.91 9.34
N VAL A 76 -3.64 12.46 9.35
CA VAL A 76 -3.43 13.91 9.17
C VAL A 76 -3.96 14.35 7.82
N MET A 77 -3.65 13.63 6.76
CA MET A 77 -4.13 13.90 5.40
C MET A 77 -5.66 13.86 5.33
N GLU A 78 -6.31 12.88 5.97
CA GLU A 78 -7.79 12.82 6.05
C GLU A 78 -8.34 14.06 6.75
N ARG A 79 -7.81 14.43 7.90
CA ARG A 79 -8.31 15.54 8.70
C ARG A 79 -8.11 16.90 8.07
N VAL A 80 -6.96 17.12 7.46
CA VAL A 80 -6.57 18.43 6.91
C VAL A 80 -7.14 18.64 5.51
N ALA A 81 -7.18 17.59 4.68
CA ALA A 81 -7.57 17.72 3.28
C ALA A 81 -8.93 17.07 2.98
N TYR A 82 -9.11 15.79 3.21
CA TYR A 82 -10.30 15.08 2.74
C TYR A 82 -11.55 15.35 3.56
N ARG A 83 -11.44 15.50 4.88
CA ARG A 83 -12.59 15.81 5.74
C ARG A 83 -13.22 17.17 5.42
N PRO A 84 -12.45 18.27 5.27
CA PRO A 84 -13.01 19.56 4.88
C PRO A 84 -13.68 19.52 3.50
N LEU A 85 -13.06 18.86 2.52
CA LEU A 85 -13.62 18.69 1.18
C LEU A 85 -14.97 17.95 1.23
N ARG A 86 -15.03 16.82 1.95
CA ARG A 86 -16.24 16.03 2.11
C ARG A 86 -17.35 16.83 2.79
N ARG A 87 -17.03 17.57 3.86
CA ARG A 87 -18.01 18.41 4.60
C ARG A 87 -18.57 19.55 3.77
N ARG A 88 -17.79 20.05 2.81
CA ARG A 88 -18.21 21.11 1.87
C ARG A 88 -18.94 20.56 0.65
N GLY A 89 -19.17 19.26 0.56
CA GLY A 89 -19.79 18.63 -0.60
C GLY A 89 -18.96 18.78 -1.89
N ALA A 90 -17.63 18.90 -1.79
CA ALA A 90 -16.76 19.13 -2.92
C ALA A 90 -16.89 18.02 -3.96
N GLN A 91 -16.80 18.38 -5.25
CA GLN A 91 -16.85 17.44 -6.36
C GLN A 91 -15.67 16.46 -6.30
N ARG A 92 -15.84 15.26 -6.86
CA ARG A 92 -14.80 14.22 -6.92
C ARG A 92 -13.50 14.70 -7.55
N LEU A 93 -13.60 15.58 -8.55
CA LEU A 93 -12.45 16.18 -9.22
C LEU A 93 -11.59 17.03 -8.26
N ALA A 94 -12.22 17.80 -7.37
CA ALA A 94 -11.49 18.59 -6.37
C ALA A 94 -10.67 17.70 -5.42
N ALA A 95 -11.23 16.55 -4.99
CA ALA A 95 -10.50 15.58 -4.18
C ALA A 95 -9.32 14.96 -4.93
N LEU A 96 -9.46 14.69 -6.23
CA LEU A 96 -8.39 14.17 -7.08
C LEU A 96 -7.24 15.19 -7.21
N ILE A 97 -7.56 16.45 -7.53
CA ILE A 97 -6.55 17.53 -7.63
C ILE A 97 -5.83 17.73 -6.30
N THR A 98 -6.58 17.70 -5.18
CA THR A 98 -6.00 17.79 -3.84
C THR A 98 -5.05 16.64 -3.55
N ALA A 99 -5.41 15.40 -3.93
CA ALA A 99 -4.54 14.23 -3.77
C ALA A 99 -3.22 14.39 -4.53
N ILE A 100 -3.28 14.85 -5.78
CA ILE A 100 -2.07 15.10 -6.60
C ILE A 100 -1.23 16.21 -5.96
N GLY A 101 -1.86 17.31 -5.52
CA GLY A 101 -1.16 18.40 -4.85
C GLY A 101 -0.45 17.95 -3.56
N ILE A 102 -1.10 17.12 -2.74
CA ILE A 102 -0.49 16.54 -1.53
C ILE A 102 0.66 15.61 -1.90
N SER A 103 0.52 14.78 -2.94
CA SER A 103 1.59 13.90 -3.40
C SER A 103 2.84 14.69 -3.75
N LEU A 104 2.71 15.70 -4.61
CA LEU A 104 3.82 16.58 -4.99
C LEU A 104 4.41 17.35 -3.80
N PHE A 105 3.55 17.87 -2.92
CA PHE A 105 4.00 18.54 -1.69
C PHE A 105 4.84 17.63 -0.80
N LEU A 106 4.40 16.39 -0.57
CA LEU A 106 5.14 15.43 0.25
C LEU A 106 6.47 15.03 -0.40
N GLN A 107 6.50 14.81 -1.71
CA GLN A 107 7.75 14.54 -2.44
C GLN A 107 8.76 15.66 -2.26
N GLU A 108 8.36 16.91 -2.52
CA GLU A 108 9.26 18.06 -2.38
C GLU A 108 9.66 18.31 -0.92
N LEU A 109 8.76 18.12 0.04
CA LEU A 109 9.07 18.21 1.46
C LEU A 109 10.18 17.24 1.86
N PHE A 110 10.10 15.98 1.40
CA PHE A 110 11.12 14.96 1.67
C PHE A 110 12.42 15.24 0.88
N ALA A 111 12.31 15.74 -0.36
CA ALA A 111 13.47 16.17 -1.14
C ALA A 111 14.24 17.30 -0.47
N LEU A 112 13.55 18.30 0.08
CA LEU A 112 14.15 19.43 0.81
C LEU A 112 14.78 18.97 2.13
N ARG A 113 14.15 18.04 2.85
CA ARG A 113 14.60 17.62 4.19
C ARG A 113 15.72 16.60 4.16
N TYR A 114 15.68 15.66 3.21
CA TYR A 114 16.60 14.51 3.15
C TYR A 114 17.47 14.49 1.89
N GLY A 115 17.29 15.46 1.02
CA GLY A 115 17.99 15.54 -0.27
C GLY A 115 17.33 14.70 -1.36
N ARG A 116 17.81 14.88 -2.58
CA ARG A 116 17.29 14.18 -3.78
C ARG A 116 18.05 12.88 -4.07
N ASN A 117 19.15 12.65 -3.38
CA ASN A 117 19.95 11.44 -3.55
C ASN A 117 19.30 10.23 -2.88
N GLN A 118 19.68 9.06 -3.35
CA GLN A 118 19.28 7.80 -2.73
C GLN A 118 20.03 7.64 -1.40
N LEU A 119 19.26 7.35 -0.33
CA LEU A 119 19.81 6.98 0.97
C LEU A 119 19.95 5.47 1.04
N GLY A 120 21.07 5.00 1.58
CA GLY A 120 21.27 3.59 1.88
C GLY A 120 20.36 3.12 2.99
N PHE A 121 19.84 1.92 2.88
CA PHE A 121 19.04 1.26 3.89
C PHE A 121 19.86 0.11 4.49
N PRO A 122 19.95 -0.02 5.83
CA PRO A 122 20.73 -1.08 6.46
C PRO A 122 20.29 -2.47 6.02
N ARG A 123 21.25 -3.36 5.81
CA ARG A 123 20.94 -4.75 5.50
C ARG A 123 20.49 -5.48 6.76
N VAL A 124 19.17 -5.67 6.88
CA VAL A 124 18.57 -6.30 8.06
C VAL A 124 18.74 -7.82 8.06
N LEU A 125 18.66 -8.45 6.89
CA LEU A 125 18.60 -9.89 6.71
C LEU A 125 19.70 -10.38 5.78
N GLU A 126 20.40 -11.45 6.16
CA GLU A 126 21.26 -12.20 5.24
C GLU A 126 20.42 -12.92 4.19
N ARG A 127 20.87 -12.79 2.94
CA ARG A 127 20.17 -13.38 1.79
C ARG A 127 20.66 -14.80 1.55
N HIS A 128 20.05 -15.77 2.24
CA HIS A 128 20.31 -17.18 2.00
C HIS A 128 19.36 -17.73 0.94
N GLU A 129 19.88 -18.62 0.09
CA GLU A 129 19.06 -19.41 -0.81
C GLU A 129 18.43 -20.56 -0.03
N LEU A 130 17.11 -20.58 0.08
CA LEU A 130 16.36 -21.62 0.78
C LEU A 130 16.11 -22.83 -0.11
N PHE A 131 15.77 -22.58 -1.38
CA PHE A 131 15.49 -23.60 -2.36
C PHE A 131 16.05 -23.19 -3.72
N ASN A 132 16.68 -24.15 -4.40
CA ASN A 132 17.10 -23.99 -5.79
C ASN A 132 16.43 -25.09 -6.62
N PHE A 133 15.55 -24.69 -7.54
CA PHE A 133 14.84 -25.60 -8.42
C PHE A 133 14.95 -25.14 -9.87
N GLY A 134 15.59 -25.95 -10.71
CA GLY A 134 15.71 -25.65 -12.15
C GLY A 134 16.40 -24.33 -12.49
N GLY A 135 17.38 -23.87 -11.67
CA GLY A 135 18.07 -22.59 -11.85
C GLY A 135 17.35 -21.37 -11.24
N ALA A 136 16.17 -21.55 -10.67
CA ALA A 136 15.47 -20.50 -9.93
C ALA A 136 15.75 -20.63 -8.44
N SER A 137 16.34 -19.57 -7.82
CA SER A 137 16.59 -19.55 -6.37
C SER A 137 15.52 -18.74 -5.64
N ILE A 138 14.96 -19.34 -4.57
CA ILE A 138 14.06 -18.66 -3.64
C ILE A 138 14.88 -18.21 -2.43
N ARG A 139 14.99 -16.90 -2.24
CA ARG A 139 15.77 -16.30 -1.15
C ARG A 139 14.88 -15.99 0.06
N THR A 140 15.51 -15.96 1.24
CA THR A 140 14.87 -15.69 2.53
C THR A 140 14.10 -14.37 2.56
N ASP A 141 14.64 -13.31 1.94
CA ASP A 141 14.01 -11.98 1.86
C ASP A 141 12.69 -12.00 1.09
N LYS A 142 12.61 -12.76 -0.01
CA LYS A 142 11.38 -12.92 -0.80
C LYS A 142 10.29 -13.64 -0.01
N VAL A 143 10.66 -14.72 0.69
CA VAL A 143 9.71 -15.50 1.51
C VAL A 143 9.16 -14.63 2.65
N LEU A 144 10.04 -13.87 3.34
CA LEU A 144 9.62 -12.98 4.42
C LEU A 144 8.61 -11.94 3.92
N VAL A 145 8.87 -11.29 2.78
CA VAL A 145 7.96 -10.30 2.20
C VAL A 145 6.61 -10.92 1.85
N VAL A 146 6.58 -12.11 1.26
CA VAL A 146 5.32 -12.79 0.88
C VAL A 146 4.54 -13.19 2.13
N VAL A 147 5.21 -13.81 3.12
CA VAL A 147 4.57 -14.21 4.39
C VAL A 147 4.01 -13.00 5.12
N ALA A 148 4.79 -11.93 5.26
CA ALA A 148 4.33 -10.70 5.90
C ALA A 148 3.12 -10.10 5.16
N ALA A 149 3.13 -10.07 3.83
CA ALA A 149 2.01 -9.57 3.04
C ALA A 149 0.73 -10.41 3.23
N VAL A 150 0.86 -11.74 3.26
CA VAL A 150 -0.28 -12.65 3.51
C VAL A 150 -0.83 -12.47 4.92
N VAL A 151 0.04 -12.40 5.93
CA VAL A 151 -0.35 -12.19 7.33
C VAL A 151 -1.11 -10.88 7.50
N LEU A 152 -0.59 -9.79 6.94
CA LEU A 152 -1.23 -8.47 7.01
C LEU A 152 -2.56 -8.44 6.26
N MET A 153 -2.66 -9.10 5.11
CA MET A 153 -3.92 -9.24 4.38
C MET A 153 -4.96 -10.01 5.19
N VAL A 154 -4.58 -11.17 5.76
CA VAL A 154 -5.48 -11.98 6.58
C VAL A 154 -5.91 -11.21 7.84
N ALA A 155 -4.99 -10.51 8.49
CA ALA A 155 -5.30 -9.67 9.64
C ALA A 155 -6.32 -8.57 9.29
N LEU A 156 -6.14 -7.89 8.15
CA LEU A 156 -7.08 -6.89 7.67
C LEU A 156 -8.44 -7.49 7.33
N ASP A 157 -8.48 -8.58 6.55
CA ASP A 157 -9.72 -9.25 6.14
C ASP A 157 -10.51 -9.70 7.39
N ARG A 158 -9.84 -10.31 8.37
CA ARG A 158 -10.44 -10.70 9.65
C ARG A 158 -10.93 -9.48 10.45
N PHE A 159 -10.13 -8.42 10.54
CA PHE A 159 -10.54 -7.19 11.21
C PHE A 159 -11.81 -6.62 10.60
N VAL A 160 -11.87 -6.48 9.28
CA VAL A 160 -13.04 -5.95 8.56
C VAL A 160 -14.24 -6.92 8.67
N ALA A 161 -14.01 -8.23 8.67
CA ALA A 161 -15.08 -9.22 8.76
C ALA A 161 -15.72 -9.30 10.15
N THR A 162 -14.93 -9.26 11.23
CA THR A 162 -15.39 -9.64 12.56
C THR A 162 -15.68 -8.46 13.50
N THR A 163 -14.99 -7.32 13.33
CA THR A 163 -15.08 -6.21 14.28
C THR A 163 -16.30 -5.32 14.06
N ARG A 164 -16.71 -4.58 15.11
CA ARG A 164 -17.77 -3.55 14.99
C ARG A 164 -17.36 -2.44 14.03
N LEU A 165 -16.10 -2.04 14.04
CA LEU A 165 -15.56 -1.03 13.13
C LEU A 165 -15.56 -1.52 11.69
N GLY A 166 -15.20 -2.77 11.45
CA GLY A 166 -15.28 -3.40 10.13
C GLY A 166 -16.70 -3.48 9.58
N ARG A 167 -17.70 -3.73 10.44
CA ARG A 167 -19.12 -3.63 10.04
C ARG A 167 -19.48 -2.21 9.61
N GLY A 168 -19.01 -1.19 10.35
CA GLY A 168 -19.18 0.21 9.98
C GLY A 168 -18.54 0.55 8.62
N ILE A 169 -17.33 0.04 8.35
CA ILE A 169 -16.64 0.20 7.06
C ILE A 169 -17.50 -0.38 5.93
N ARG A 170 -17.97 -1.60 6.06
CA ARG A 170 -18.82 -2.26 5.03
C ARG A 170 -20.15 -1.55 4.82
N ALA A 171 -20.84 -1.15 5.91
CA ALA A 171 -22.09 -0.41 5.82
C ALA A 171 -21.89 0.94 5.10
N THR A 172 -20.85 1.69 5.46
CA THR A 172 -20.54 2.97 4.81
C THR A 172 -20.13 2.79 3.33
N ALA A 173 -19.48 1.70 2.99
CA ALA A 173 -19.10 1.38 1.61
C ALA A 173 -20.32 1.10 0.72
N GLN A 174 -21.38 0.50 1.27
CA GLN A 174 -22.64 0.25 0.57
C GLN A 174 -23.44 1.54 0.38
N ASP A 175 -23.82 2.18 1.47
CA ASP A 175 -24.57 3.44 1.48
C ASP A 175 -24.24 4.27 2.73
N PRO A 176 -23.46 5.35 2.58
CA PRO A 176 -23.11 6.23 3.68
C PRO A 176 -24.32 6.90 4.34
N GLY A 177 -25.37 7.20 3.54
CA GLY A 177 -26.61 7.85 4.04
C GLY A 177 -27.37 6.93 4.98
N THR A 178 -27.69 5.74 4.53
CA THR A 178 -28.36 4.71 5.33
C THR A 178 -27.52 4.30 6.54
N ALA A 179 -26.19 4.16 6.39
CA ALA A 179 -25.31 3.86 7.51
C ALA A 179 -25.35 4.95 8.60
N ALA A 180 -25.40 6.23 8.22
CA ALA A 180 -25.55 7.33 9.17
C ALA A 180 -26.87 7.28 9.93
N LEU A 181 -27.99 6.97 9.26
CA LEU A 181 -29.30 6.80 9.89
C LEU A 181 -29.30 5.64 10.90
N MET A 182 -28.51 4.60 10.67
CA MET A 182 -28.32 3.48 11.58
C MET A 182 -27.30 3.76 12.71
N GLY A 183 -26.87 5.01 12.89
CA GLY A 183 -25.98 5.45 13.95
C GLY A 183 -24.49 5.27 13.69
N VAL A 184 -24.08 4.96 12.46
CA VAL A 184 -22.66 4.86 12.10
C VAL A 184 -22.05 6.26 11.96
N ASN A 185 -21.00 6.54 12.72
CA ASN A 185 -20.24 7.78 12.58
C ASN A 185 -19.32 7.73 11.35
N ILE A 186 -19.76 8.31 10.25
CA ILE A 186 -19.05 8.28 8.95
C ILE A 186 -17.66 8.90 9.04
N ASP A 187 -17.48 10.02 9.76
CA ASP A 187 -16.17 10.66 9.92
C ASP A 187 -15.18 9.74 10.63
N ARG A 188 -15.63 8.99 11.64
CA ARG A 188 -14.80 8.02 12.35
C ARG A 188 -14.43 6.83 11.46
N VAL A 189 -15.38 6.33 10.69
CA VAL A 189 -15.16 5.21 9.75
C VAL A 189 -14.14 5.61 8.69
N VAL A 190 -14.30 6.77 8.06
CA VAL A 190 -13.36 7.26 7.05
C VAL A 190 -11.96 7.44 7.64
N MET A 191 -11.84 8.09 8.80
CA MET A 191 -10.55 8.26 9.48
C MET A 191 -9.85 6.91 9.74
N LEU A 192 -10.60 5.91 10.24
CA LEU A 192 -10.06 4.56 10.49
C LEU A 192 -9.65 3.86 9.19
N THR A 193 -10.39 4.06 8.12
CA THR A 193 -10.04 3.53 6.79
C THR A 193 -8.72 4.11 6.29
N PHE A 194 -8.50 5.42 6.47
CA PHE A 194 -7.21 6.06 6.16
C PHE A 194 -6.09 5.54 7.05
N LEU A 195 -6.34 5.39 8.37
CA LEU A 195 -5.37 4.82 9.30
C LEU A 195 -4.93 3.42 8.87
N LEU A 196 -5.87 2.51 8.66
CA LEU A 196 -5.58 1.13 8.28
C LEU A 196 -4.89 1.05 6.91
N GLY A 197 -5.38 1.81 5.92
CA GLY A 197 -4.73 1.89 4.61
C GLY A 197 -3.31 2.43 4.71
N GLY A 198 -3.10 3.50 5.50
CA GLY A 198 -1.78 4.07 5.76
C GLY A 198 -0.84 3.10 6.46
N MET A 199 -1.33 2.36 7.45
CA MET A 199 -0.53 1.32 8.14
C MET A 199 -0.08 0.23 7.16
N LEU A 200 -0.95 -0.23 6.27
CA LEU A 200 -0.59 -1.23 5.25
C LEU A 200 0.42 -0.70 4.24
N ALA A 201 0.25 0.56 3.78
CA ALA A 201 1.23 1.22 2.94
C ALA A 201 2.59 1.34 3.65
N GLY A 202 2.58 1.71 4.94
CA GLY A 202 3.78 1.79 5.76
C GLY A 202 4.50 0.46 5.94
N ALA A 203 3.75 -0.62 6.19
CA ALA A 203 4.32 -1.97 6.22
C ALA A 203 4.90 -2.36 4.85
N GLY A 204 4.20 -2.04 3.76
CA GLY A 204 4.72 -2.23 2.40
C GLY A 204 6.02 -1.46 2.17
N GLY A 205 6.10 -0.22 2.68
CA GLY A 205 7.31 0.63 2.63
C GLY A 205 8.47 0.03 3.42
N ALA A 206 8.22 -0.47 4.62
CA ALA A 206 9.21 -1.16 5.42
C ALA A 206 9.78 -2.38 4.67
N LEU A 207 8.91 -3.24 4.16
CA LEU A 207 9.32 -4.41 3.37
C LEU A 207 10.04 -4.04 2.07
N PHE A 208 9.69 -2.90 1.48
CA PHE A 208 10.39 -2.37 0.30
C PHE A 208 11.81 -1.94 0.66
N GLY A 209 11.99 -1.18 1.75
CA GLY A 209 13.31 -0.79 2.26
C GLY A 209 14.20 -2.00 2.56
N LEU A 210 13.64 -3.03 3.21
CA LEU A 210 14.34 -4.29 3.47
C LEU A 210 14.80 -5.00 2.19
N PHE A 211 13.97 -5.01 1.15
CA PHE A 211 14.23 -5.76 -0.08
C PHE A 211 15.18 -5.02 -1.03
N PHE A 212 14.95 -3.71 -1.25
CA PHE A 212 15.72 -2.89 -2.18
C PHE A 212 16.90 -2.16 -1.54
N GLU A 213 17.02 -2.19 -0.21
CA GLU A 213 18.08 -1.55 0.57
C GLU A 213 18.27 -0.06 0.21
N SER A 214 17.18 0.62 -0.08
CA SER A 214 17.20 2.01 -0.53
C SER A 214 15.98 2.81 -0.12
N ALA A 215 16.18 4.10 0.14
CA ALA A 215 15.13 5.08 0.34
C ALA A 215 15.38 6.31 -0.54
N ARG A 216 14.33 6.84 -1.16
CA ARG A 216 14.41 8.03 -2.02
C ARG A 216 13.11 8.83 -1.91
N TYR A 217 13.18 10.15 -2.03
CA TYR A 217 12.08 11.08 -1.87
C TYR A 217 10.86 10.82 -2.80
N ASN A 218 11.06 10.23 -3.97
CA ASN A 218 10.02 9.91 -4.95
C ASN A 218 9.75 8.40 -5.10
N ILE A 219 10.21 7.59 -4.14
CA ILE A 219 10.16 6.12 -4.23
C ILE A 219 8.74 5.55 -4.25
N GLY A 220 7.76 6.33 -3.79
CA GLY A 220 6.36 5.93 -3.74
C GLY A 220 5.64 5.97 -5.10
N PHE A 221 6.05 6.86 -6.00
CA PHE A 221 5.28 7.18 -7.21
C PHE A 221 5.04 5.97 -8.13
N LEU A 222 6.10 5.32 -8.62
CA LEU A 222 5.96 4.16 -9.51
C LEU A 222 5.29 2.95 -8.84
N PRO A 223 5.70 2.50 -7.64
CA PRO A 223 4.99 1.45 -6.93
C PRO A 223 3.53 1.81 -6.63
N GLY A 224 3.23 3.08 -6.37
CA GLY A 224 1.87 3.56 -6.14
C GLY A 224 0.97 3.39 -7.36
N ILE A 225 1.42 3.80 -8.55
CA ILE A 225 0.64 3.63 -9.79
C ILE A 225 0.46 2.13 -10.10
N LYS A 226 1.50 1.31 -9.94
CA LYS A 226 1.41 -0.14 -10.13
C LYS A 226 0.47 -0.80 -9.12
N ALA A 227 0.48 -0.36 -7.87
CA ALA A 227 -0.45 -0.84 -6.86
C ALA A 227 -1.90 -0.41 -7.14
N PHE A 228 -2.11 0.77 -7.69
CA PHE A 228 -3.41 1.17 -8.21
C PHE A 228 -3.86 0.25 -9.36
N THR A 229 -2.97 -0.05 -10.31
CA THR A 229 -3.21 -1.05 -11.36
C THR A 229 -3.61 -2.40 -10.77
N ALA A 230 -2.89 -2.84 -9.75
CA ALA A 230 -3.18 -4.08 -9.03
C ALA A 230 -4.56 -4.07 -8.36
N ALA A 231 -4.94 -2.96 -7.72
CA ALA A 231 -6.26 -2.81 -7.12
C ALA A 231 -7.38 -2.86 -8.17
N VAL A 232 -7.17 -2.21 -9.33
CA VAL A 232 -8.11 -2.26 -10.47
C VAL A 232 -8.21 -3.67 -11.04
N LEU A 233 -7.08 -4.32 -11.29
CA LEU A 233 -7.00 -5.70 -11.78
C LEU A 233 -7.75 -6.66 -10.86
N GLY A 234 -7.55 -6.54 -9.55
CA GLY A 234 -8.20 -7.37 -8.56
C GLY A 234 -9.70 -7.09 -8.37
N GLY A 235 -10.13 -5.87 -8.62
CA GLY A 235 -11.48 -5.34 -8.36
C GLY A 235 -11.48 -4.38 -7.19
N ILE A 236 -11.47 -3.08 -7.49
CA ILE A 236 -11.42 -2.02 -6.48
C ILE A 236 -12.63 -2.13 -5.54
N GLY A 237 -12.36 -2.11 -4.23
CA GLY A 237 -13.38 -2.27 -3.18
C GLY A 237 -13.41 -3.68 -2.57
N ASN A 238 -12.79 -4.67 -3.21
CA ASN A 238 -12.66 -6.03 -2.69
C ASN A 238 -11.23 -6.28 -2.17
N ILE A 239 -11.10 -6.49 -0.84
CA ILE A 239 -9.82 -6.70 -0.15
C ILE A 239 -9.06 -7.90 -0.75
N ARG A 240 -9.75 -9.04 -0.90
CA ARG A 240 -9.15 -10.25 -1.45
C ARG A 240 -8.79 -10.09 -2.92
N GLY A 241 -9.64 -9.37 -3.66
CA GLY A 241 -9.39 -9.02 -5.05
C GLY A 241 -8.13 -8.19 -5.22
N ALA A 242 -7.99 -7.10 -4.48
CA ALA A 242 -6.81 -6.23 -4.55
C ALA A 242 -5.51 -6.96 -4.21
N PHE A 243 -5.55 -7.86 -3.22
CA PHE A 243 -4.39 -8.68 -2.88
C PHE A 243 -4.00 -9.63 -4.01
N LEU A 244 -4.97 -10.36 -4.58
CA LEU A 244 -4.74 -11.24 -5.73
C LEU A 244 -4.26 -10.45 -6.96
N GLY A 245 -4.85 -9.28 -7.22
CA GLY A 245 -4.40 -8.38 -8.28
C GLY A 245 -2.95 -7.95 -8.11
N GLY A 246 -2.52 -7.66 -6.88
CA GLY A 246 -1.13 -7.33 -6.57
C GLY A 246 -0.16 -8.48 -6.77
N LEU A 247 -0.56 -9.71 -6.43
CA LEU A 247 0.23 -10.91 -6.70
C LEU A 247 0.32 -11.19 -8.21
N LEU A 248 -0.81 -11.16 -8.90
CA LEU A 248 -0.87 -11.40 -10.34
C LEU A 248 -0.06 -10.37 -11.12
N LEU A 249 -0.21 -9.07 -10.80
CA LEU A 249 0.57 -8.03 -11.44
C LEU A 249 2.07 -8.23 -11.24
N GLY A 250 2.50 -8.56 -10.00
CA GLY A 250 3.89 -8.85 -9.71
C GLY A 250 4.44 -10.06 -10.45
N LEU A 251 3.64 -11.12 -10.62
CA LEU A 251 4.01 -12.30 -11.40
C LEU A 251 4.11 -11.96 -12.90
N LEU A 252 3.12 -11.28 -13.45
CA LEU A 252 3.10 -10.86 -14.85
C LEU A 252 4.26 -9.92 -15.20
N GLU A 253 4.54 -8.95 -14.31
CA GLU A 253 5.67 -8.03 -14.46
C GLU A 253 7.02 -8.76 -14.49
N ASN A 254 7.23 -9.69 -13.55
CA ASN A 254 8.49 -10.46 -13.52
C ASN A 254 8.61 -11.39 -14.71
N TRP A 255 7.53 -12.09 -15.08
CA TRP A 255 7.52 -12.95 -16.26
C TRP A 255 7.77 -12.13 -17.54
N GLY A 256 7.05 -11.03 -17.73
CA GLY A 256 7.24 -10.14 -18.88
C GLY A 256 8.65 -9.58 -18.96
N SER A 257 9.26 -9.21 -17.83
CA SER A 257 10.64 -8.73 -17.79
C SER A 257 11.68 -9.79 -18.13
N THR A 258 11.38 -11.05 -17.91
CA THR A 258 12.26 -12.15 -18.30
C THR A 258 12.26 -12.38 -19.82
N VAL A 259 11.08 -12.18 -20.46
CA VAL A 259 10.91 -12.39 -21.90
C VAL A 259 11.34 -11.17 -22.72
N LEU A 260 10.96 -9.96 -22.30
CA LEU A 260 11.15 -8.72 -23.06
C LEU A 260 12.31 -7.85 -22.54
N GLY A 261 12.88 -8.19 -21.37
CA GLY A 261 13.91 -7.39 -20.70
C GLY A 261 13.34 -6.48 -19.60
N GLY A 262 14.23 -6.13 -18.64
CA GLY A 262 13.86 -5.37 -17.45
C GLY A 262 13.32 -3.96 -17.70
N GLU A 263 13.69 -3.36 -18.83
CA GLU A 263 13.26 -2.02 -19.24
C GLU A 263 11.75 -1.96 -19.55
N TRP A 264 11.14 -3.10 -19.93
CA TRP A 264 9.73 -3.20 -20.30
C TRP A 264 8.79 -3.46 -19.13
N LYS A 265 9.31 -3.54 -17.91
CA LYS A 265 8.50 -3.82 -16.69
C LYS A 265 7.31 -2.88 -16.53
N ASP A 266 7.55 -1.58 -16.66
CA ASP A 266 6.51 -0.57 -16.48
C ASP A 266 5.49 -0.61 -17.62
N VAL A 267 5.96 -0.77 -18.84
CA VAL A 267 5.10 -0.91 -20.02
C VAL A 267 4.18 -2.12 -19.88
N PHE A 268 4.72 -3.24 -19.38
CA PHE A 268 3.92 -4.45 -19.16
C PHE A 268 2.82 -4.22 -18.12
N ALA A 269 3.16 -3.60 -16.98
CA ALA A 269 2.20 -3.30 -15.93
C ALA A 269 1.06 -2.38 -16.42
N PHE A 270 1.39 -1.34 -17.19
CA PHE A 270 0.38 -0.42 -17.73
C PHE A 270 -0.44 -1.03 -18.88
N THR A 271 0.18 -1.87 -19.71
CA THR A 271 -0.56 -2.63 -20.74
C THR A 271 -1.60 -3.53 -20.10
N VAL A 272 -1.25 -4.25 -19.04
CA VAL A 272 -2.19 -5.07 -18.25
C VAL A 272 -3.33 -4.21 -17.71
N LEU A 273 -3.05 -3.00 -17.17
CA LEU A 273 -4.09 -2.08 -16.71
C LEU A 273 -5.08 -1.73 -17.82
N VAL A 274 -4.56 -1.31 -18.98
CA VAL A 274 -5.40 -0.92 -20.14
C VAL A 274 -6.25 -2.10 -20.59
N LEU A 275 -5.67 -3.27 -20.74
CA LEU A 275 -6.40 -4.47 -21.16
C LEU A 275 -7.50 -4.84 -20.16
N VAL A 276 -7.21 -4.79 -18.86
CA VAL A 276 -8.22 -5.07 -17.84
C VAL A 276 -9.36 -4.06 -17.87
N LEU A 277 -9.07 -2.77 -18.00
CA LEU A 277 -10.10 -1.74 -18.09
C LEU A 277 -10.96 -1.87 -19.36
N MET A 278 -10.37 -2.35 -20.47
CA MET A 278 -11.10 -2.59 -21.72
C MET A 278 -12.04 -3.80 -21.64
N PHE A 279 -11.56 -4.92 -21.07
CA PHE A 279 -12.29 -6.19 -21.12
C PHE A 279 -13.06 -6.52 -19.83
N ARG A 280 -12.57 -6.06 -18.67
CA ARG A 280 -13.18 -6.28 -17.35
C ARG A 280 -13.03 -5.06 -16.43
N PRO A 281 -13.78 -3.98 -16.66
CA PRO A 281 -13.65 -2.74 -15.90
C PRO A 281 -13.95 -2.91 -14.40
N THR A 282 -14.64 -3.99 -14.01
CA THR A 282 -14.88 -4.33 -12.59
C THR A 282 -13.72 -5.09 -11.93
N GLY A 283 -12.71 -5.52 -12.70
CA GLY A 283 -11.64 -6.38 -12.23
C GLY A 283 -12.02 -7.87 -12.12
N ILE A 284 -11.11 -8.69 -11.62
CA ILE A 284 -11.28 -10.16 -11.57
C ILE A 284 -12.33 -10.57 -10.53
N LEU A 285 -12.28 -9.97 -9.32
CA LEU A 285 -13.17 -10.25 -8.20
C LEU A 285 -14.07 -9.06 -7.81
N GLY A 286 -14.20 -8.08 -8.69
CA GLY A 286 -15.09 -6.94 -8.47
C GLY A 286 -16.56 -7.34 -8.63
N GLU A 287 -17.42 -6.78 -7.77
CA GLU A 287 -18.86 -6.97 -7.88
C GLU A 287 -19.42 -6.11 -9.01
N SER A 288 -20.24 -6.71 -9.89
CA SER A 288 -20.94 -5.95 -10.91
C SER A 288 -22.03 -5.09 -10.26
N LEU A 289 -22.07 -3.80 -10.61
CA LEU A 289 -23.08 -2.84 -10.11
C LEU A 289 -24.54 -3.27 -10.38
N SER A 290 -24.75 -4.21 -11.32
CA SER A 290 -26.08 -4.75 -11.64
C SER A 290 -26.61 -5.72 -10.57
N LYS A 291 -25.74 -6.40 -9.80
CA LYS A 291 -26.16 -7.31 -8.71
C LYS A 291 -26.49 -6.59 -7.39
N ALA A 292 -26.04 -5.35 -7.23
CA ALA A 292 -26.30 -4.56 -6.02
C ALA A 292 -27.69 -3.87 -6.03
N ARG A 293 -28.47 -4.00 -7.11
CA ARG A 293 -29.81 -3.40 -7.25
C ARG A 293 -30.94 -4.42 -7.32
N ALA A 294 -30.64 -5.68 -7.20
CA ALA A 294 -31.60 -6.78 -7.02
C ALA A 294 -31.54 -7.29 -5.57
#